data_c91005b8de5b49d28d0f175b9f496d8b
#
_entry.id   c91005b8de5b49d28d0f175b9f496d8b
#
_cell.length_a   1.000
_cell.length_b   1.000
_cell.length_c   1.000
_cell.angle_alpha   90.00
_cell.angle_beta   90.00
_cell.angle_gamma   90.00
#
_symmetry.space_group_name_H-M   'P 1'
#
loop_
_entity.id
_entity.type
_entity.pdbx_description
1 polymer ?
#
loop_
_entity_poly.entity_id
_entity_poly.type
_entity_poly.pdbx_seq_one_letter_code
_entity_poly.pdbx_strand_id
1 'polypeptide(L)'
;MNSGKTLTARLRQKLADRENGGTFLFKERINDFAFSLTIKDFDSLAVAMEAVEISNAAFGRQLTLEELHVRAQSLQNKMRKVVGELDVLEVDSMSLKAQLRSTMEGGETSSSAYYEVVLSGAGLLTVHRYAYDPATKARKCVPFSMTIDTFETFVNDVVHVLEAPVNSNSQMSQSF
;
A
#
# COMPACT_ATOMS: atom_id res chain seq x y z
N MET A 1 3.60 15.54 -10.35
CA MET A 1 4.29 15.83 -9.06
C MET A 1 4.85 14.53 -8.50
N ASN A 2 6.05 14.54 -7.90
CA ASN A 2 6.66 13.31 -7.36
C ASN A 2 6.42 13.24 -5.84
N SER A 3 5.29 12.66 -5.45
CA SER A 3 4.90 12.51 -4.04
C SER A 3 5.90 11.68 -3.24
N GLY A 4 6.50 10.66 -3.86
CA GLY A 4 7.52 9.81 -3.24
C GLY A 4 8.75 10.61 -2.82
N LYS A 5 9.35 11.39 -3.73
CA LYS A 5 10.51 12.23 -3.40
C LYS A 5 10.19 13.28 -2.33
N THR A 6 9.02 13.89 -2.42
CA THR A 6 8.58 14.88 -1.43
C THR A 6 8.45 14.23 -0.06
N LEU A 7 7.83 13.04 0.02
CA LEU A 7 7.64 12.31 1.26
C LEU A 7 8.98 11.90 1.89
N THR A 8 9.92 11.38 1.07
CA THR A 8 11.27 11.01 1.50
C THR A 8 12.03 12.23 2.04
N ALA A 9 11.96 13.38 1.36
CA ALA A 9 12.63 14.60 1.82
C ALA A 9 12.09 15.07 3.19
N ARG A 10 10.77 15.04 3.38
CA ARG A 10 10.13 15.40 4.66
C ARG A 10 10.45 14.39 5.77
N LEU A 11 10.53 13.11 5.42
CA LEU A 11 10.94 12.07 6.37
C LEU A 11 12.38 12.30 6.85
N ARG A 12 13.31 12.58 5.92
CA ARG A 12 14.71 12.93 6.27
C ARG A 12 14.80 14.14 7.17
N GLN A 13 14.06 15.20 6.87
CA GLN A 13 14.03 16.41 7.70
C GLN A 13 13.55 16.09 9.12
N LYS A 14 12.47 15.32 9.25
CA LYS A 14 11.89 14.99 10.56
C LYS A 14 12.79 14.07 11.39
N LEU A 15 13.62 13.27 10.75
CA LEU A 15 14.55 12.35 11.41
C LEU A 15 15.86 13.05 11.82
N ALA A 16 16.29 14.09 11.11
CA ALA A 16 17.47 14.87 11.49
C ALA A 16 17.34 15.48 12.89
N ASP A 17 16.09 15.72 13.35
CA ASP A 17 15.78 16.31 14.66
C ASP A 17 15.55 15.24 15.75
N ARG A 18 15.73 13.94 15.44
CA ARG A 18 15.49 12.85 16.40
C ARG A 18 16.79 12.31 16.98
N GLU A 19 16.94 12.45 18.28
CA GLU A 19 18.09 11.93 19.04
C GLU A 19 17.99 10.44 19.40
N ASN A 20 16.78 9.82 19.30
CA ASN A 20 16.54 8.45 19.75
C ASN A 20 16.00 7.54 18.63
N GLY A 21 16.68 6.41 18.42
CA GLY A 21 16.18 5.32 17.61
C GLY A 21 14.89 4.73 18.19
N GLY A 22 14.18 3.95 17.39
CA GLY A 22 12.96 3.24 17.78
C GLY A 22 11.78 3.51 16.84
N THR A 23 10.75 2.68 16.96
CA THR A 23 9.54 2.78 16.15
C THR A 23 8.83 4.11 16.38
N PHE A 24 8.41 4.77 15.30
CA PHE A 24 7.62 6.00 15.40
C PHE A 24 6.58 6.09 14.28
N LEU A 25 5.53 6.85 14.56
CA LEU A 25 4.49 7.14 13.60
C LEU A 25 4.83 8.46 12.87
N PHE A 26 5.08 8.35 11.57
CA PHE A 26 5.27 9.50 10.69
C PHE A 26 3.96 9.80 9.98
N LYS A 27 3.42 10.99 10.19
CA LYS A 27 2.22 11.48 9.50
C LYS A 27 2.56 12.71 8.67
N GLU A 28 2.11 12.70 7.42
CA GLU A 28 2.35 13.81 6.50
C GLU A 28 1.19 13.98 5.53
N ARG A 29 0.98 15.20 5.07
CA ARG A 29 0.02 15.51 4.01
C ARG A 29 0.72 16.18 2.84
N ILE A 30 0.53 15.63 1.65
CA ILE A 30 1.05 16.17 0.40
C ILE A 30 -0.13 16.29 -0.55
N ASN A 31 -0.53 17.51 -0.86
CA ASN A 31 -1.76 17.82 -1.62
C ASN A 31 -3.00 17.16 -0.98
N ASP A 32 -3.70 16.38 -1.78
CA ASP A 32 -4.92 15.67 -1.38
C ASP A 32 -4.65 14.33 -0.69
N PHE A 33 -3.37 13.94 -0.54
CA PHE A 33 -2.99 12.67 0.05
C PHE A 33 -2.51 12.83 1.49
N ALA A 34 -3.05 11.99 2.37
CA ALA A 34 -2.55 11.80 3.71
C ALA A 34 -1.78 10.48 3.80
N PHE A 35 -0.58 10.55 4.37
CA PHE A 35 0.33 9.43 4.59
C PHE A 35 0.48 9.18 6.08
N SER A 36 0.42 7.91 6.48
CA SER A 36 0.68 7.46 7.85
C SER A 36 1.60 6.24 7.77
N LEU A 37 2.83 6.37 8.23
CA LEU A 37 3.87 5.34 8.15
C LEU A 37 4.33 4.98 9.55
N THR A 38 4.28 3.71 9.90
CA THR A 38 4.92 3.21 11.13
C THR A 38 6.35 2.81 10.79
N ILE A 39 7.30 3.70 11.07
CA ILE A 39 8.72 3.56 10.74
C ILE A 39 9.45 2.85 11.87
N LYS A 40 10.23 1.83 11.53
CA LYS A 40 11.12 1.12 12.44
C LYS A 40 12.54 1.66 12.37
N ASP A 41 13.00 1.91 11.13
CA ASP A 41 14.34 2.39 10.86
C ASP A 41 14.37 3.13 9.53
N PHE A 42 15.32 4.03 9.38
CA PHE A 42 15.50 4.82 8.16
C PHE A 42 16.94 5.29 8.06
N ASP A 43 17.54 5.08 6.90
CA ASP A 43 18.86 5.61 6.57
C ASP A 43 18.90 6.23 5.17
N SER A 44 20.08 6.45 4.62
CA SER A 44 20.24 7.01 3.27
C SER A 44 19.86 6.05 2.15
N LEU A 45 19.77 4.75 2.43
CA LEU A 45 19.60 3.68 1.45
C LEU A 45 18.21 3.05 1.50
N ALA A 46 17.61 2.94 2.70
CA ALA A 46 16.39 2.19 2.91
C ALA A 46 15.48 2.79 3.99
N VAL A 47 14.21 2.39 3.94
CA VAL A 47 13.21 2.62 4.98
C VAL A 47 12.65 1.27 5.43
N ALA A 48 12.66 1.01 6.75
CA ALA A 48 12.04 -0.14 7.36
C ALA A 48 10.74 0.29 8.05
N MET A 49 9.64 -0.41 7.76
CA MET A 49 8.28 -0.04 8.19
C MET A 49 7.54 -1.26 8.74
N GLU A 50 6.59 -1.03 9.62
CA GLU A 50 5.61 -2.05 10.05
C GLU A 50 4.28 -1.90 9.33
N ALA A 51 3.91 -0.67 8.98
CA ALA A 51 2.65 -0.37 8.30
C ALA A 51 2.78 0.87 7.41
N VAL A 52 2.04 0.86 6.32
CA VAL A 52 1.84 2.01 5.45
C VAL A 52 0.35 2.22 5.25
N GLU A 53 -0.09 3.45 5.44
CA GLU A 53 -1.44 3.89 5.13
C GLU A 53 -1.37 5.11 4.21
N ILE A 54 -2.08 5.09 3.10
CA ILE A 54 -2.18 6.20 2.16
C ILE A 54 -3.66 6.41 1.85
N SER A 55 -4.14 7.63 2.05
CA SER A 55 -5.52 7.98 1.73
C SER A 55 -5.59 9.21 0.84
N ASN A 56 -6.57 9.22 -0.05
CA ASN A 56 -6.90 10.40 -0.83
C ASN A 56 -8.03 11.17 -0.12
N ALA A 57 -7.69 12.29 0.52
CA ALA A 57 -8.64 13.11 1.26
C ALA A 57 -9.63 13.89 0.35
N ALA A 58 -9.34 13.98 -0.95
CA ALA A 58 -10.24 14.59 -1.93
C ALA A 58 -11.37 13.64 -2.38
N PHE A 59 -11.35 12.38 -1.95
CA PHE A 59 -12.46 11.46 -2.19
C PHE A 59 -13.69 11.92 -1.40
N GLY A 60 -14.49 12.80 -2.00
CA GLY A 60 -15.74 13.29 -1.41
C GLY A 60 -16.89 12.27 -1.39
N ARG A 61 -16.65 11.05 -1.89
CA ARG A 61 -17.63 9.95 -1.97
C ARG A 61 -16.95 8.59 -1.81
N GLN A 62 -17.73 7.56 -1.57
CA GLN A 62 -17.22 6.20 -1.64
C GLN A 62 -17.02 5.74 -3.10
N LEU A 63 -16.03 4.90 -3.32
CA LEU A 63 -15.84 4.17 -4.57
C LEU A 63 -17.01 3.20 -4.79
N THR A 64 -17.45 3.07 -6.03
CA THR A 64 -18.36 1.99 -6.40
C THR A 64 -17.60 0.65 -6.40
N LEU A 65 -18.34 -0.45 -6.42
CA LEU A 65 -17.74 -1.79 -6.50
C LEU A 65 -16.88 -1.96 -7.78
N GLU A 66 -17.35 -1.44 -8.91
CA GLU A 66 -16.63 -1.46 -10.18
C GLU A 66 -15.33 -0.65 -10.10
N GLU A 67 -15.37 0.57 -9.55
CA GLU A 67 -14.17 1.39 -9.33
C GLU A 67 -13.17 0.70 -8.41
N LEU A 68 -13.66 0.01 -7.39
CA LEU A 68 -12.82 -0.74 -6.47
C LEU A 68 -12.12 -1.92 -7.16
N HIS A 69 -12.82 -2.66 -8.02
CA HIS A 69 -12.25 -3.73 -8.84
C HIS A 69 -11.15 -3.21 -9.78
N VAL A 70 -11.43 -2.14 -10.52
CA VAL A 70 -10.47 -1.53 -11.46
C VAL A 70 -9.20 -1.07 -10.72
N ARG A 71 -9.34 -0.45 -9.56
CA ARG A 71 -8.21 0.00 -8.77
C ARG A 71 -7.43 -1.16 -8.16
N ALA A 72 -8.10 -2.22 -7.70
CA ALA A 72 -7.44 -3.43 -7.20
C ALA A 72 -6.58 -4.09 -8.30
N GLN A 73 -7.10 -4.22 -9.51
CA GLN A 73 -6.32 -4.72 -10.66
C GLN A 73 -5.14 -3.80 -11.01
N SER A 74 -5.33 -2.48 -10.94
CA SER A 74 -4.24 -1.54 -11.17
C SER A 74 -3.15 -1.65 -10.10
N LEU A 75 -3.51 -1.84 -8.83
CA LEU A 75 -2.57 -2.09 -7.74
C LEU A 75 -1.80 -3.40 -7.96
N GLN A 76 -2.49 -4.48 -8.33
CA GLN A 76 -1.88 -5.77 -8.65
C GLN A 76 -0.74 -5.61 -9.67
N ASN A 77 -0.98 -4.86 -10.74
CA ASN A 77 0.00 -4.66 -11.81
C ASN A 77 1.16 -3.75 -11.37
N LYS A 78 0.87 -2.64 -10.69
CA LYS A 78 1.88 -1.63 -10.33
C LYS A 78 2.74 -2.05 -9.16
N MET A 79 2.17 -2.70 -8.15
CA MET A 79 2.90 -3.10 -6.95
C MET A 79 3.76 -4.35 -7.13
N ARG A 80 3.65 -5.06 -8.25
CA ARG A 80 4.41 -6.29 -8.52
C ARG A 80 5.93 -6.13 -8.35
N LYS A 81 6.47 -4.96 -8.70
CA LYS A 81 7.91 -4.67 -8.55
C LYS A 81 8.34 -4.43 -7.11
N VAL A 82 7.40 -4.16 -6.21
CA VAL A 82 7.65 -3.77 -4.82
C VAL A 82 7.40 -4.92 -3.86
N VAL A 83 6.27 -5.60 -4.03
CA VAL A 83 5.82 -6.65 -3.09
C VAL A 83 5.76 -8.04 -3.73
N GLY A 84 6.29 -8.21 -4.94
CA GLY A 84 6.21 -9.45 -5.70
C GLY A 84 4.86 -9.64 -6.39
N GLU A 85 4.58 -10.87 -6.83
CA GLU A 85 3.28 -11.20 -7.43
C GLU A 85 2.18 -11.01 -6.40
N LEU A 86 1.20 -10.18 -6.76
CA LEU A 86 0.09 -9.80 -5.91
C LEU A 86 -1.21 -10.29 -6.54
N ASP A 87 -2.01 -11.05 -5.81
CA ASP A 87 -3.30 -11.54 -6.25
C ASP A 87 -4.44 -10.82 -5.55
N VAL A 88 -5.48 -10.48 -6.30
CA VAL A 88 -6.75 -10.00 -5.73
C VAL A 88 -7.49 -11.19 -5.16
N LEU A 89 -7.56 -11.31 -3.84
CA LEU A 89 -8.21 -12.42 -3.16
C LEU A 89 -9.71 -12.24 -3.10
N GLU A 90 -10.15 -11.03 -2.78
CA GLU A 90 -11.55 -10.72 -2.55
C GLU A 90 -11.83 -9.24 -2.84
N VAL A 91 -13.01 -8.98 -3.39
CA VAL A 91 -13.61 -7.64 -3.41
C VAL A 91 -15.00 -7.76 -2.79
N ASP A 92 -15.10 -7.33 -1.54
CA ASP A 92 -16.33 -7.42 -0.74
C ASP A 92 -17.25 -6.24 -1.04
N SER A 93 -18.44 -6.55 -1.54
CA SER A 93 -19.48 -5.56 -1.85
C SER A 93 -20.14 -4.97 -0.63
N MET A 94 -20.15 -5.66 0.51
CA MET A 94 -20.80 -5.22 1.74
C MET A 94 -19.96 -4.18 2.47
N SER A 95 -18.67 -4.48 2.68
CA SER A 95 -17.73 -3.57 3.34
C SER A 95 -17.05 -2.61 2.39
N LEU A 96 -17.23 -2.76 1.08
CA LEU A 96 -16.52 -2.04 0.02
C LEU A 96 -15.01 -2.04 0.26
N LYS A 97 -14.43 -3.25 0.30
CA LYS A 97 -12.99 -3.47 0.45
C LYS A 97 -12.48 -4.45 -0.58
N ALA A 98 -11.32 -4.16 -1.14
CA ALA A 98 -10.54 -5.10 -1.92
C ALA A 98 -9.34 -5.55 -1.10
N GLN A 99 -9.13 -6.86 -0.99
CA GLN A 99 -7.98 -7.48 -0.35
C GLN A 99 -7.10 -8.14 -1.38
N LEU A 100 -5.83 -7.76 -1.38
CA LEU A 100 -4.80 -8.35 -2.22
C LEU A 100 -3.72 -8.96 -1.33
N ARG A 101 -3.10 -10.04 -1.81
CA ARG A 101 -2.03 -10.73 -1.10
C ARG A 101 -0.92 -11.14 -2.04
N SER A 102 0.34 -10.98 -1.60
CA SER A 102 1.47 -11.50 -2.35
C SER A 102 1.58 -13.01 -2.20
N THR A 103 2.27 -13.65 -3.15
CA THR A 103 2.71 -15.03 -2.98
C THR A 103 3.55 -15.16 -1.72
N MET A 104 3.43 -16.29 -1.03
CA MET A 104 4.21 -16.56 0.16
C MET A 104 5.68 -16.79 -0.18
N GLU A 105 6.57 -16.07 0.48
CA GLU A 105 8.01 -16.29 0.43
C GLU A 105 8.38 -17.30 1.52
N GLY A 106 8.93 -18.43 1.15
CA GLY A 106 9.38 -19.48 2.08
C GLY A 106 8.97 -20.89 1.63
N GLY A 107 9.63 -21.91 2.14
CA GLY A 107 9.30 -23.31 1.85
C GLY A 107 8.20 -23.85 2.77
N GLU A 108 7.64 -25.01 2.43
CA GLU A 108 6.52 -25.67 3.16
C GLU A 108 6.81 -25.96 4.65
N THR A 109 8.09 -25.97 5.05
CA THR A 109 8.53 -26.30 6.40
C THR A 109 9.07 -25.12 7.21
N SER A 110 9.18 -23.93 6.61
CA SER A 110 9.67 -22.72 7.26
C SER A 110 8.58 -21.66 7.38
N SER A 111 8.74 -20.71 8.29
CA SER A 111 7.86 -19.56 8.39
C SER A 111 7.79 -18.84 7.04
N SER A 112 6.60 -18.73 6.50
CA SER A 112 6.36 -18.03 5.24
C SER A 112 5.92 -16.59 5.52
N ALA A 113 6.32 -15.66 4.65
CA ALA A 113 5.91 -14.27 4.79
C ALA A 113 5.20 -13.79 3.50
N TYR A 114 4.26 -12.87 3.67
CA TYR A 114 3.50 -12.30 2.55
C TYR A 114 3.08 -10.87 2.85
N TYR A 115 2.86 -10.10 1.81
CA TYR A 115 2.25 -8.78 1.90
C TYR A 115 0.74 -8.88 1.80
N GLU A 116 0.05 -8.08 2.60
CA GLU A 116 -1.38 -7.87 2.52
C GLU A 116 -1.65 -6.39 2.23
N VAL A 117 -2.40 -6.14 1.17
CA VAL A 117 -2.81 -4.80 0.74
C VAL A 117 -4.33 -4.76 0.79
N VAL A 118 -4.87 -3.77 1.49
CA VAL A 118 -6.32 -3.56 1.56
C VAL A 118 -6.64 -2.16 1.05
N LEU A 119 -7.53 -2.09 0.06
CA LEU A 119 -8.10 -0.84 -0.44
C LEU A 119 -9.56 -0.75 0.00
N SER A 120 -9.91 0.31 0.71
CA SER A 120 -11.30 0.57 1.09
C SER A 120 -12.02 1.47 0.08
N GLY A 121 -13.34 1.39 0.05
CA GLY A 121 -14.18 2.29 -0.74
C GLY A 121 -14.04 3.77 -0.37
N ALA A 122 -13.55 4.07 0.82
CA ALA A 122 -13.23 5.45 1.25
C ALA A 122 -11.90 5.97 0.67
N GLY A 123 -11.21 5.22 -0.19
CA GLY A 123 -9.93 5.62 -0.77
C GLY A 123 -8.75 5.50 0.19
N LEU A 124 -8.84 4.67 1.23
CA LEU A 124 -7.74 4.32 2.11
C LEU A 124 -7.11 3.02 1.66
N LEU A 125 -5.81 3.05 1.41
CA LEU A 125 -4.98 1.88 1.15
C LEU A 125 -4.09 1.63 2.36
N THR A 126 -4.03 0.35 2.80
CA THR A 126 -3.12 -0.11 3.85
C THR A 126 -2.23 -1.23 3.34
N VAL A 127 -0.97 -1.25 3.77
CA VAL A 127 0.00 -2.30 3.46
C VAL A 127 0.64 -2.81 4.73
N HIS A 128 0.59 -4.12 4.92
CA HIS A 128 1.26 -4.86 6.00
C HIS A 128 2.02 -6.05 5.43
N ARG A 129 3.01 -6.50 6.17
CA ARG A 129 3.66 -7.79 5.93
C ARG A 129 3.41 -8.70 7.11
N TYR A 130 3.01 -9.94 6.83
CA TYR A 130 2.75 -10.96 7.84
C TYR A 130 3.71 -12.14 7.67
N ALA A 131 4.23 -12.61 8.78
CA ALA A 131 4.83 -13.94 8.87
C ALA A 131 3.75 -14.92 9.34
N TYR A 132 3.69 -16.09 8.71
CA TYR A 132 2.79 -17.18 9.06
C TYR A 132 3.60 -18.36 9.61
N ASP A 133 3.20 -18.84 10.77
CA ASP A 133 3.78 -20.04 11.38
C ASP A 133 2.81 -21.22 11.15
N PRO A 134 3.19 -22.21 10.34
CA PRO A 134 2.33 -23.36 10.05
C PRO A 134 2.09 -24.26 11.26
N ALA A 135 3.02 -24.29 12.24
CA ALA A 135 2.89 -25.12 13.43
C ALA A 135 1.81 -24.60 14.38
N THR A 136 1.75 -23.29 14.59
CA THR A 136 0.77 -22.63 15.47
C THR A 136 -0.45 -22.13 14.72
N LYS A 137 -0.44 -22.12 13.37
CA LYS A 137 -1.45 -21.50 12.49
C LYS A 137 -1.67 -20.02 12.78
N ALA A 138 -0.70 -19.36 13.39
CA ALA A 138 -0.74 -17.95 13.75
C ALA A 138 -0.08 -17.09 12.67
N ARG A 139 -0.61 -15.88 12.48
CA ARG A 139 0.05 -14.84 11.70
C ARG A 139 0.46 -13.68 12.60
N LYS A 140 1.63 -13.14 12.34
CA LYS A 140 2.18 -11.99 13.06
C LYS A 140 2.59 -10.92 12.07
N CYS A 141 2.20 -9.68 12.33
CA CYS A 141 2.72 -8.54 11.57
C CYS A 141 4.23 -8.43 11.81
N VAL A 142 4.99 -8.30 10.73
CA VAL A 142 6.45 -8.19 10.75
C VAL A 142 6.91 -6.96 9.95
N PRO A 143 8.02 -6.34 10.35
CA PRO A 143 8.58 -5.25 9.57
C PRO A 143 8.97 -5.68 8.16
N PHE A 144 8.97 -4.71 7.24
CA PHE A 144 9.47 -4.86 5.89
C PHE A 144 10.27 -3.63 5.49
N SER A 145 11.23 -3.81 4.60
CA SER A 145 12.12 -2.75 4.16
C SER A 145 12.02 -2.53 2.66
N MET A 146 12.16 -1.30 2.24
CA MET A 146 12.29 -0.89 0.85
C MET A 146 13.51 0.01 0.69
N THR A 147 14.24 -0.11 -0.42
CA THR A 147 15.21 0.94 -0.78
C THR A 147 14.47 2.26 -0.99
N ILE A 148 15.16 3.37 -0.85
CA ILE A 148 14.56 4.69 -1.04
C ILE A 148 13.91 4.82 -2.42
N ASP A 149 14.59 4.37 -3.49
CA ASP A 149 14.06 4.43 -4.86
C ASP A 149 12.80 3.56 -5.02
N THR A 150 12.78 2.38 -4.40
CA THR A 150 11.61 1.49 -4.41
C THR A 150 10.45 2.11 -3.64
N PHE A 151 10.73 2.71 -2.48
CA PHE A 151 9.72 3.40 -1.67
C PHE A 151 9.11 4.60 -2.41
N GLU A 152 9.95 5.42 -3.05
CA GLU A 152 9.48 6.56 -3.86
C GLU A 152 8.60 6.11 -5.02
N THR A 153 9.00 5.04 -5.72
CA THR A 153 8.23 4.43 -6.80
C THR A 153 6.89 3.90 -6.29
N PHE A 154 6.91 3.16 -5.19
CA PHE A 154 5.73 2.62 -4.53
C PHE A 154 4.72 3.73 -4.18
N VAL A 155 5.18 4.80 -3.52
CA VAL A 155 4.33 5.94 -3.16
C VAL A 155 3.70 6.58 -4.39
N ASN A 156 4.49 6.82 -5.45
CA ASN A 156 3.98 7.41 -6.68
C ASN A 156 2.96 6.52 -7.39
N ASP A 157 3.20 5.21 -7.43
CA ASP A 157 2.29 4.25 -8.05
C ASP A 157 0.95 4.17 -7.30
N VAL A 158 0.98 4.14 -5.97
CA VAL A 158 -0.24 4.15 -5.14
C VAL A 158 -1.01 5.45 -5.32
N VAL A 159 -0.33 6.60 -5.24
CA VAL A 159 -0.95 7.92 -5.47
C VAL A 159 -1.62 7.94 -6.84
N HIS A 160 -0.94 7.50 -7.89
CA HIS A 160 -1.51 7.45 -9.23
C HIS A 160 -2.77 6.57 -9.32
N VAL A 161 -2.77 5.40 -8.67
CA VAL A 161 -3.95 4.53 -8.64
C VAL A 161 -5.11 5.19 -7.89
N LEU A 162 -4.82 5.88 -6.79
CA LEU A 162 -5.85 6.55 -6.00
C LEU A 162 -6.36 7.84 -6.65
N GLU A 163 -5.58 8.51 -7.51
CA GLU A 163 -6.00 9.70 -8.27
C GLU A 163 -6.81 9.37 -9.51
N ALA A 164 -6.50 8.26 -10.19
CA ALA A 164 -7.00 7.99 -11.53
C ALA A 164 -8.54 8.10 -11.59
N PRO A 165 -9.09 8.91 -12.52
CA PRO A 165 -10.51 8.87 -12.78
C PRO A 165 -10.87 7.48 -13.29
N VAL A 166 -11.88 6.85 -12.72
CA VAL A 166 -12.45 5.64 -13.31
C VAL A 166 -13.33 6.11 -14.47
N ASN A 167 -12.85 5.91 -15.69
CA ASN A 167 -13.66 6.14 -16.88
C ASN A 167 -14.80 5.10 -16.87
N SER A 168 -15.98 5.53 -16.48
CA SER A 168 -17.23 4.78 -16.60
C SER A 168 -17.74 4.75 -18.07
N ASN A 169 -16.83 4.57 -19.04
CA ASN A 169 -17.16 4.40 -20.45
C ASN A 169 -16.90 2.98 -20.90
N SER A 170 -17.68 2.04 -20.37
CA SER A 170 -18.07 0.84 -21.11
C SER A 170 -19.54 1.01 -21.47
N GLN A 171 -19.85 2.01 -22.28
CA GLN A 171 -21.13 1.96 -23.00
C GLN A 171 -21.06 0.76 -23.93
N MET A 172 -21.83 -0.26 -23.57
CA MET A 172 -22.26 -1.33 -24.45
C MET A 172 -22.74 -0.72 -25.76
N SER A 173 -21.93 -0.84 -26.80
CA SER A 173 -22.47 -0.80 -28.16
C SER A 173 -23.21 -2.12 -28.39
N GLN A 174 -24.44 -2.21 -27.94
CA GLN A 174 -25.42 -3.08 -28.54
C GLN A 174 -25.78 -2.44 -29.87
N SER A 175 -25.21 -2.96 -30.93
CA SER A 175 -25.72 -2.76 -32.30
C SER A 175 -26.62 -3.95 -32.62
N PHE A 176 -27.82 -3.60 -32.97
CA PHE A 176 -28.87 -4.45 -33.53
C PHE A 176 -28.41 -5.26 -34.72
#